data_391ca3ba80e8dfc3a51548eb43603c76
#
_entry.id   391ca3ba80e8dfc3a51548eb43603c76
#
_cell.length_a   1.000
_cell.length_b   1.000
_cell.length_c   1.000
_cell.angle_alpha   90.00
_cell.angle_beta   90.00
_cell.angle_gamma   90.00
#
_symmetry.space_group_name_H-M   'P 1'
#
loop_
_entity.id
_entity.type
_entity.pdbx_description
1 polymer ?
#
loop_
_entity_poly.entity_id
_entity_poly.type
_entity_poly.pdbx_seq_one_letter_code
_entity_poly.pdbx_strand_id
1 'polypeptide(L)'
;FDFSSSFSDIFEDFFGDNFGSSFGSTSRRSNNRGNDLRYDLSISLEEAYKGLEKKVRYNTYKKCKDCSGSGAAKGSKPITCNYCGGKGKIRSNQGFFTIQQTCHNCSGYGETIGKPCNICSGNGKIQSQENVSVKIPRGVDDGTRIRLSGKGEAGTKGATSGDLYLFISIDSHNIFKRSEENLYYELPITFSDAALGTTVEVPS
;
A
#
# COMPACT_ATOMS: atom_id res chain seq x y z
N PHE A 1 39.37 19.10 -37.50
CA PHE A 1 38.24 19.21 -36.58
C PHE A 1 38.02 17.84 -35.97
N ASP A 2 38.60 17.62 -34.77
CA ASP A 2 38.44 16.38 -34.00
C ASP A 2 37.06 16.34 -33.35
N PHE A 3 36.15 15.68 -34.02
CA PHE A 3 34.78 15.41 -33.51
C PHE A 3 34.76 14.22 -32.56
N SER A 4 35.88 13.52 -32.40
CA SER A 4 35.98 12.27 -31.63
C SER A 4 36.18 12.47 -30.12
N SER A 5 36.83 13.57 -29.71
CA SER A 5 37.13 13.82 -28.29
C SER A 5 35.93 14.36 -27.50
N SER A 6 35.11 15.19 -28.13
CA SER A 6 33.94 15.78 -27.44
C SER A 6 32.80 14.81 -27.23
N PHE A 7 32.74 13.69 -27.97
CA PHE A 7 31.72 12.68 -27.80
C PHE A 7 32.04 11.70 -26.68
N SER A 8 33.35 11.52 -26.39
CA SER A 8 33.83 10.66 -25.30
C SER A 8 33.51 11.28 -23.94
N ASP A 9 33.74 12.57 -23.78
CA ASP A 9 33.53 13.27 -22.51
C ASP A 9 32.05 13.39 -22.13
N ILE A 10 31.16 13.60 -23.12
CA ILE A 10 29.70 13.62 -22.89
C ILE A 10 29.18 12.21 -22.60
N PHE A 11 29.82 11.18 -23.14
CA PHE A 11 29.41 9.80 -22.90
C PHE A 11 29.88 9.30 -21.53
N GLU A 12 31.05 9.72 -21.04
CA GLU A 12 31.51 9.42 -19.69
C GLU A 12 30.68 10.14 -18.62
N ASP A 13 30.34 11.41 -18.80
CA ASP A 13 29.55 12.19 -17.86
C ASP A 13 28.09 11.69 -17.79
N PHE A 14 27.49 11.24 -18.90
CA PHE A 14 26.10 10.77 -18.92
C PHE A 14 25.95 9.29 -18.57
N PHE A 15 26.94 8.46 -18.88
CA PHE A 15 26.94 7.02 -18.65
C PHE A 15 27.83 6.56 -17.50
N GLY A 16 28.84 7.33 -17.11
CA GLY A 16 29.80 6.91 -16.10
C GLY A 16 29.24 6.84 -14.69
N ASP A 17 28.53 7.85 -14.25
CA ASP A 17 28.09 7.95 -12.84
C ASP A 17 26.73 7.27 -12.56
N ASN A 18 25.89 7.12 -13.58
CA ASN A 18 24.54 6.54 -13.39
C ASN A 18 24.43 5.09 -13.87
N PHE A 19 25.38 4.55 -14.64
CA PHE A 19 25.32 3.21 -15.20
C PHE A 19 26.22 2.20 -14.48
N GLY A 20 27.24 2.67 -13.78
CA GLY A 20 28.19 1.83 -13.04
C GLY A 20 27.60 1.13 -11.81
N SER A 21 26.52 1.65 -11.24
CA SER A 21 25.89 1.08 -10.03
C SER A 21 24.69 0.15 -10.33
N SER A 22 24.27 -0.01 -11.58
CA SER A 22 23.03 -0.74 -11.92
C SER A 22 23.24 -2.12 -12.52
N PHE A 23 24.47 -2.59 -12.69
CA PHE A 23 24.76 -3.95 -13.20
C PHE A 23 24.86 -5.02 -12.11
N GLY A 24 24.51 -4.68 -10.88
CA GLY A 24 24.10 -5.67 -9.88
C GLY A 24 22.73 -6.22 -10.30
N SER A 25 22.74 -7.37 -10.98
CA SER A 25 21.55 -8.17 -11.29
C SER A 25 20.85 -8.61 -9.98
N THR A 26 20.21 -7.68 -9.29
CA THR A 26 19.16 -8.03 -8.36
C THR A 26 18.00 -8.54 -9.20
N SER A 27 17.96 -9.86 -9.38
CA SER A 27 16.77 -10.57 -9.77
C SER A 27 15.63 -9.98 -8.96
N ARG A 28 14.85 -9.06 -9.55
CA ARG A 28 13.58 -8.61 -8.97
C ARG A 28 12.74 -9.87 -8.86
N ARG A 29 12.83 -10.53 -7.71
CA ARG A 29 11.88 -11.56 -7.32
C ARG A 29 10.53 -10.93 -7.56
N SER A 30 9.74 -11.54 -8.43
CA SER A 30 8.34 -11.17 -8.63
C SER A 30 7.76 -10.98 -7.25
N ASN A 31 7.43 -9.73 -6.91
CA ASN A 31 7.00 -9.40 -5.56
C ASN A 31 5.56 -9.89 -5.41
N ASN A 32 5.44 -11.20 -5.14
CA ASN A 32 4.16 -11.88 -4.97
C ASN A 32 3.45 -11.48 -3.66
N ARG A 33 4.05 -10.52 -2.91
CA ARG A 33 3.45 -9.96 -1.71
C ARG A 33 2.09 -9.33 -2.05
N GLY A 34 1.13 -9.46 -1.16
CA GLY A 34 -0.16 -8.81 -1.29
C GLY A 34 -0.04 -7.29 -1.28
N ASN A 35 -1.03 -6.62 -1.88
CA ASN A 35 -1.09 -5.18 -1.88
C ASN A 35 -1.37 -4.64 -0.48
N ASP A 36 -0.79 -3.50 -0.18
CA ASP A 36 -1.13 -2.74 1.01
C ASP A 36 -2.49 -2.06 0.79
N LEU A 37 -3.27 -1.95 1.86
CA LEU A 37 -4.59 -1.33 1.83
C LEU A 37 -4.56 -0.01 2.59
N ARG A 38 -5.34 0.95 2.13
CA ARG A 38 -5.60 2.22 2.79
C ARG A 38 -7.02 2.25 3.30
N TYR A 39 -7.19 2.75 4.52
CA TYR A 39 -8.49 3.00 5.12
C TYR A 39 -8.46 4.36 5.82
N ASP A 40 -9.37 5.24 5.43
CA ASP A 40 -9.52 6.56 6.05
C ASP A 40 -10.54 6.45 7.17
N LEU A 41 -10.18 6.90 8.37
CA LEU A 41 -10.96 6.78 9.59
C LEU A 41 -11.18 8.16 10.20
N SER A 42 -12.42 8.62 10.20
CA SER A 42 -12.81 9.86 10.87
C SER A 42 -13.12 9.61 12.34
N ILE A 43 -12.67 10.51 13.19
CA ILE A 43 -12.92 10.55 14.63
C ILE A 43 -13.24 11.98 15.07
N SER A 44 -14.01 12.11 16.15
CA SER A 44 -14.27 13.43 16.74
C SER A 44 -13.07 13.96 17.52
N LEU A 45 -13.10 15.26 17.84
CA LEU A 45 -12.05 15.93 18.64
C LEU A 45 -11.94 15.30 20.04
N GLU A 46 -13.09 14.98 20.66
CA GLU A 46 -13.17 14.35 21.98
C GLU A 46 -12.64 12.90 21.95
N GLU A 47 -12.94 12.18 20.88
CA GLU A 47 -12.41 10.82 20.67
C GLU A 47 -10.90 10.87 20.53
N ALA A 48 -10.36 11.86 19.80
CA ALA A 48 -8.91 12.06 19.66
C ALA A 48 -8.26 12.39 21.00
N TYR A 49 -8.91 13.22 21.85
CA TYR A 49 -8.40 13.56 23.18
C TYR A 49 -8.38 12.34 24.11
N LYS A 50 -9.49 11.61 24.21
CA LYS A 50 -9.63 10.47 25.13
C LYS A 50 -8.87 9.23 24.66
N GLY A 51 -8.63 9.12 23.36
CA GLY A 51 -8.23 7.88 22.72
C GLY A 51 -9.37 6.87 22.71
N LEU A 52 -9.37 5.97 21.76
CA LEU A 52 -10.43 4.96 21.63
C LEU A 52 -9.92 3.66 21.03
N GLU A 53 -10.71 2.61 21.22
CA GLU A 53 -10.58 1.37 20.48
C GLU A 53 -11.76 1.23 19.51
N LYS A 54 -11.49 1.26 18.21
CA LYS A 54 -12.52 1.21 17.18
C LYS A 54 -12.40 -0.05 16.35
N LYS A 55 -13.53 -0.71 16.11
CA LYS A 55 -13.60 -1.85 15.19
C LYS A 55 -13.82 -1.33 13.79
N VAL A 56 -12.85 -1.58 12.93
CA VAL A 56 -12.87 -1.18 11.52
C VAL A 56 -13.24 -2.39 10.67
N ARG A 57 -14.19 -2.20 9.76
CA ARG A 57 -14.63 -3.21 8.81
C ARG A 57 -14.16 -2.81 7.41
N TYR A 58 -13.43 -3.68 6.75
CA TYR A 58 -12.88 -3.42 5.42
C TYR A 58 -12.90 -4.66 4.55
N ASN A 59 -12.88 -4.45 3.25
CA ASN A 59 -12.81 -5.52 2.27
C ASN A 59 -11.36 -5.81 1.92
N THR A 60 -11.00 -7.09 1.87
CA THR A 60 -9.65 -7.53 1.50
C THR A 60 -9.72 -8.85 0.74
N TYR A 61 -8.61 -9.24 0.14
CA TYR A 61 -8.44 -10.57 -0.44
C TYR A 61 -7.67 -11.46 0.52
N LYS A 62 -8.28 -12.60 0.88
CA LYS A 62 -7.66 -13.65 1.70
C LYS A 62 -7.20 -14.83 0.86
N LYS A 63 -6.21 -15.55 1.37
CA LYS A 63 -5.81 -16.83 0.78
C LYS A 63 -7.03 -17.75 0.70
N CYS A 64 -7.25 -18.32 -0.47
CA CYS A 64 -8.28 -19.33 -0.66
C CYS A 64 -7.97 -20.54 0.24
N LYS A 65 -8.91 -20.87 1.10
CA LYS A 65 -8.74 -21.97 2.06
C LYS A 65 -8.66 -23.33 1.36
N ASP A 66 -9.34 -23.49 0.23
CA ASP A 66 -9.42 -24.75 -0.48
C ASP A 66 -8.10 -25.13 -1.17
N CYS A 67 -7.47 -24.17 -1.85
CA CYS A 67 -6.18 -24.39 -2.53
C CYS A 67 -4.98 -23.82 -1.76
N SER A 68 -5.17 -23.29 -0.56
CA SER A 68 -4.10 -22.67 0.26
C SER A 68 -3.28 -21.61 -0.46
N GLY A 69 -3.92 -20.90 -1.40
CA GLY A 69 -3.30 -19.83 -2.17
C GLY A 69 -2.61 -20.27 -3.47
N SER A 70 -2.57 -21.56 -3.79
CA SER A 70 -1.92 -22.07 -5.02
C SER A 70 -2.70 -21.77 -6.30
N GLY A 71 -4.01 -21.59 -6.20
CA GLY A 71 -4.91 -21.44 -7.33
C GLY A 71 -5.26 -22.76 -8.01
N ALA A 72 -4.57 -23.87 -7.70
CA ALA A 72 -4.80 -25.17 -8.29
C ALA A 72 -5.90 -25.94 -7.53
N ALA A 73 -6.66 -26.77 -8.22
CA ALA A 73 -7.64 -27.66 -7.60
C ALA A 73 -6.94 -28.66 -6.67
N LYS A 74 -7.67 -29.17 -5.66
CA LYS A 74 -7.16 -30.20 -4.74
C LYS A 74 -6.60 -31.39 -5.52
N GLY A 75 -5.37 -31.81 -5.17
CA GLY A 75 -4.68 -32.92 -5.86
C GLY A 75 -3.98 -32.50 -7.15
N SER A 76 -4.11 -31.28 -7.61
CA SER A 76 -3.43 -30.73 -8.75
C SER A 76 -2.29 -29.82 -8.31
N LYS A 77 -1.18 -29.83 -9.04
CA LYS A 77 -0.03 -28.94 -8.79
C LYS A 77 0.13 -27.96 -9.96
N PRO A 78 0.62 -26.74 -9.71
CA PRO A 78 1.07 -25.88 -10.79
C PRO A 78 2.14 -26.58 -11.63
N ILE A 79 2.09 -26.39 -12.93
CA ILE A 79 3.01 -26.99 -13.89
C ILE A 79 3.94 -25.89 -14.40
N THR A 80 5.22 -26.19 -14.54
CA THR A 80 6.19 -25.24 -15.11
C THR A 80 5.72 -24.79 -16.49
N CYS A 81 5.72 -23.50 -16.75
CA CYS A 81 5.31 -22.95 -18.03
C CYS A 81 6.30 -23.34 -19.13
N ASN A 82 5.86 -24.19 -20.09
CA ASN A 82 6.69 -24.67 -21.18
C ASN A 82 7.19 -23.54 -22.10
N TYR A 83 6.44 -22.41 -22.19
CA TYR A 83 6.77 -21.33 -23.09
C TYR A 83 7.98 -20.50 -22.61
N CYS A 84 8.13 -20.27 -21.33
CA CYS A 84 9.26 -19.54 -20.74
C CYS A 84 10.21 -20.43 -19.93
N GLY A 85 9.98 -21.73 -19.85
CA GLY A 85 10.78 -22.65 -19.05
C GLY A 85 10.83 -22.30 -17.57
N GLY A 86 9.73 -21.78 -17.01
CA GLY A 86 9.65 -21.37 -15.61
C GLY A 86 10.15 -19.95 -15.30
N LYS A 87 10.75 -19.27 -16.27
CA LYS A 87 11.37 -17.95 -16.06
C LYS A 87 10.38 -16.80 -15.90
N GLY A 88 9.11 -16.95 -16.30
CA GLY A 88 8.09 -15.91 -16.29
C GLY A 88 8.29 -14.80 -17.31
N LYS A 89 9.42 -14.78 -18.00
CA LYS A 89 9.81 -13.77 -18.98
C LYS A 89 10.38 -14.42 -20.22
N ILE A 90 10.19 -13.76 -21.35
CA ILE A 90 10.69 -14.16 -22.65
C ILE A 90 11.69 -13.12 -23.09
N ARG A 91 12.83 -13.56 -23.61
CA ARG A 91 13.84 -12.67 -24.22
C ARG A 91 13.71 -12.79 -25.73
N SER A 92 13.55 -11.65 -26.38
CA SER A 92 13.60 -11.52 -27.83
C SER A 92 14.78 -10.65 -28.21
N ASN A 93 15.68 -11.16 -29.04
CA ASN A 93 16.82 -10.41 -29.55
C ASN A 93 16.39 -9.77 -30.87
N GLN A 94 16.39 -8.46 -30.92
CA GLN A 94 16.19 -7.69 -32.15
C GLN A 94 17.47 -6.91 -32.44
N GLY A 95 18.32 -7.50 -33.29
CA GLY A 95 19.62 -6.93 -33.60
C GLY A 95 20.53 -6.81 -32.36
N PHE A 96 20.96 -5.61 -32.03
CA PHE A 96 21.82 -5.34 -30.88
C PHE A 96 21.07 -5.20 -29.53
N PHE A 97 19.74 -5.21 -29.55
CA PHE A 97 18.93 -5.01 -28.33
C PHE A 97 18.27 -6.33 -27.91
N THR A 98 18.41 -6.64 -26.63
CA THR A 98 17.66 -7.75 -26.00
C THR A 98 16.45 -7.18 -25.29
N ILE A 99 15.25 -7.43 -25.83
CA ILE A 99 13.98 -7.02 -25.22
C ILE A 99 13.50 -8.14 -24.32
N GLN A 100 13.21 -7.82 -23.08
CA GLN A 100 12.65 -8.75 -22.11
C GLN A 100 11.18 -8.43 -21.90
N GLN A 101 10.29 -9.38 -22.25
CA GLN A 101 8.84 -9.24 -22.10
C GLN A 101 8.29 -10.24 -21.10
N THR A 102 7.19 -9.87 -20.42
CA THR A 102 6.46 -10.79 -19.56
C THR A 102 5.88 -11.93 -20.40
N CYS A 103 6.05 -13.15 -19.95
CA CYS A 103 5.51 -14.33 -20.65
C CYS A 103 3.98 -14.26 -20.66
N HIS A 104 3.36 -14.17 -21.84
CA HIS A 104 1.91 -14.08 -22.01
C HIS A 104 1.19 -15.34 -21.55
N ASN A 105 1.82 -16.53 -21.69
CA ASN A 105 1.20 -17.81 -21.34
C ASN A 105 1.04 -18.01 -19.82
N CYS A 106 1.95 -17.49 -19.02
CA CYS A 106 1.90 -17.58 -17.55
C CYS A 106 1.78 -16.22 -16.86
N SER A 107 1.59 -15.14 -17.60
CA SER A 107 1.47 -13.76 -17.09
C SER A 107 2.57 -13.38 -16.09
N GLY A 108 3.78 -13.86 -16.33
CA GLY A 108 4.94 -13.58 -15.48
C GLY A 108 5.17 -14.58 -14.34
N TYR A 109 4.26 -15.47 -14.09
CA TYR A 109 4.34 -16.38 -12.94
C TYR A 109 5.33 -17.56 -13.12
N GLY A 110 5.74 -17.88 -14.32
CA GLY A 110 6.61 -19.03 -14.60
C GLY A 110 5.92 -20.39 -14.55
N GLU A 111 4.69 -20.45 -14.07
CA GLU A 111 3.89 -21.66 -13.90
C GLU A 111 2.49 -21.46 -14.43
N THR A 112 1.88 -22.53 -14.91
CA THR A 112 0.49 -22.58 -15.38
C THR A 112 -0.31 -23.56 -14.54
N ILE A 113 -1.61 -23.33 -14.40
CA ILE A 113 -2.52 -24.15 -13.62
C ILE A 113 -3.34 -24.99 -14.61
N GLY A 114 -3.12 -26.30 -14.65
CA GLY A 114 -3.86 -27.19 -15.53
C GLY A 114 -5.32 -27.39 -15.12
N LYS A 115 -5.57 -27.47 -13.80
CA LYS A 115 -6.93 -27.56 -13.22
C LYS A 115 -7.09 -26.44 -12.20
N PRO A 116 -7.82 -25.35 -12.52
CA PRO A 116 -8.02 -24.25 -11.59
C PRO A 116 -8.90 -24.66 -10.40
N CYS A 117 -8.67 -24.05 -9.24
CA CYS A 117 -9.51 -24.21 -8.06
C CYS A 117 -10.90 -23.62 -8.32
N ASN A 118 -11.95 -24.39 -8.08
CA ASN A 118 -13.33 -23.96 -8.34
C ASN A 118 -13.78 -22.77 -7.51
N ILE A 119 -13.22 -22.60 -6.27
CA ILE A 119 -13.63 -21.53 -5.36
C ILE A 119 -13.02 -20.19 -5.76
N CYS A 120 -11.75 -20.16 -6.17
CA CYS A 120 -11.05 -18.93 -6.52
C CYS A 120 -10.76 -18.78 -8.02
N SER A 121 -11.25 -19.69 -8.86
CA SER A 121 -11.05 -19.68 -10.33
C SER A 121 -9.59 -19.49 -10.75
N GLY A 122 -8.68 -20.12 -10.02
CA GLY A 122 -7.25 -20.03 -10.30
C GLY A 122 -6.49 -18.88 -9.64
N ASN A 123 -7.19 -17.89 -9.06
CA ASN A 123 -6.56 -16.70 -8.49
C ASN A 123 -5.80 -16.93 -7.17
N GLY A 124 -6.09 -18.04 -6.47
CA GLY A 124 -5.47 -18.35 -5.17
C GLY A 124 -5.98 -17.49 -4.00
N LYS A 125 -6.79 -16.47 -4.27
CA LYS A 125 -7.37 -15.57 -3.26
C LYS A 125 -8.86 -15.36 -3.48
N ILE A 126 -9.58 -15.08 -2.39
CA ILE A 126 -11.02 -14.81 -2.38
C ILE A 126 -11.28 -13.50 -1.68
N GLN A 127 -12.26 -12.76 -2.16
CA GLN A 127 -12.71 -11.55 -1.48
C GLN A 127 -13.35 -11.90 -0.14
N SER A 128 -12.99 -11.17 0.91
CA SER A 128 -13.49 -11.36 2.26
C SER A 128 -13.62 -10.03 2.96
N GLN A 129 -14.62 -9.90 3.80
CA GLN A 129 -14.76 -8.77 4.70
C GLN A 129 -14.12 -9.11 6.04
N GLU A 130 -13.26 -8.21 6.52
CA GLU A 130 -12.53 -8.36 7.78
C GLU A 130 -12.92 -7.29 8.78
N ASN A 131 -12.93 -7.69 10.05
CA ASN A 131 -13.04 -6.78 11.17
C ASN A 131 -11.71 -6.77 11.93
N VAL A 132 -11.17 -5.59 12.20
CA VAL A 132 -9.96 -5.43 13.01
C VAL A 132 -10.22 -4.40 14.10
N SER A 133 -9.80 -4.70 15.32
CA SER A 133 -9.83 -3.74 16.42
C SER A 133 -8.54 -2.93 16.38
N VAL A 134 -8.68 -1.61 16.39
CA VAL A 134 -7.56 -0.66 16.31
C VAL A 134 -7.59 0.22 17.54
N LYS A 135 -6.49 0.24 18.28
CA LYS A 135 -6.32 1.14 19.42
C LYS A 135 -5.69 2.44 18.93
N ILE A 136 -6.42 3.52 19.08
CA ILE A 136 -5.99 4.88 18.77
C ILE A 136 -5.49 5.52 20.07
N PRO A 137 -4.24 5.99 20.12
CA PRO A 137 -3.70 6.63 21.32
C PRO A 137 -4.37 7.97 21.60
N ARG A 138 -4.28 8.43 22.83
CA ARG A 138 -4.72 9.76 23.26
C ARG A 138 -3.87 10.84 22.59
N GLY A 139 -4.48 11.96 22.24
CA GLY A 139 -3.78 13.09 21.67
C GLY A 139 -3.35 12.90 20.21
N VAL A 140 -3.94 11.93 19.50
CA VAL A 140 -3.62 11.68 18.10
C VAL A 140 -3.85 12.92 17.24
N ASP A 141 -2.94 13.19 16.31
CA ASP A 141 -3.04 14.32 15.39
C ASP A 141 -3.74 13.94 14.09
N ASP A 142 -4.31 14.97 13.43
CA ASP A 142 -4.86 14.81 12.09
C ASP A 142 -3.79 14.32 11.11
N GLY A 143 -4.17 13.44 10.19
CA GLY A 143 -3.25 12.82 9.23
C GLY A 143 -2.34 11.73 9.82
N THR A 144 -2.48 11.39 11.10
CA THR A 144 -1.70 10.28 11.71
C THR A 144 -1.97 8.97 10.98
N ARG A 145 -0.90 8.21 10.75
CA ARG A 145 -0.96 6.91 10.06
C ARG A 145 -0.66 5.77 11.02
N ILE A 146 -1.58 4.82 11.12
CA ILE A 146 -1.40 3.60 11.90
C ILE A 146 -1.24 2.43 10.93
N ARG A 147 -0.12 1.71 11.03
CA ARG A 147 0.16 0.52 10.23
C ARG A 147 -0.23 -0.74 10.98
N LEU A 148 -1.05 -1.57 10.37
CA LEU A 148 -1.40 -2.90 10.85
C LEU A 148 -0.76 -3.94 9.95
N SER A 149 0.33 -4.53 10.41
CA SER A 149 1.13 -5.48 9.65
C SER A 149 0.35 -6.74 9.29
N GLY A 150 0.45 -7.17 8.03
CA GLY A 150 -0.18 -8.38 7.51
C GLY A 150 -1.71 -8.33 7.38
N LYS A 151 -2.33 -7.14 7.55
CA LYS A 151 -3.79 -6.93 7.42
C LYS A 151 -4.21 -6.40 6.05
N GLY A 152 -3.29 -6.27 5.10
CA GLY A 152 -3.57 -5.95 3.72
C GLY A 152 -4.09 -7.15 2.93
N GLU A 153 -3.98 -7.12 1.61
CA GLU A 153 -4.37 -8.24 0.76
C GLU A 153 -3.43 -9.43 0.93
N ALA A 154 -3.96 -10.61 0.73
CA ALA A 154 -3.13 -11.82 0.65
C ALA A 154 -2.21 -11.76 -0.56
N GLY A 155 -0.96 -12.20 -0.38
CA GLY A 155 -0.04 -12.42 -1.49
C GLY A 155 -0.46 -13.57 -2.37
N THR A 156 0.03 -13.57 -3.60
CA THR A 156 -0.18 -14.68 -4.54
C THR A 156 0.75 -15.83 -4.23
N LYS A 157 0.32 -17.06 -4.57
CA LYS A 157 1.12 -18.29 -4.40
C LYS A 157 1.71 -18.50 -3.01
N GLY A 158 0.97 -18.14 -1.97
CA GLY A 158 1.43 -18.31 -0.58
C GLY A 158 2.39 -17.25 -0.08
N ALA A 159 2.69 -16.21 -0.87
CA ALA A 159 3.49 -15.08 -0.45
C ALA A 159 2.86 -14.32 0.74
N THR A 160 3.63 -13.48 1.38
CA THR A 160 3.20 -12.68 2.53
C THR A 160 2.09 -11.70 2.14
N SER A 161 1.17 -11.46 3.08
CA SER A 161 0.15 -10.42 2.92
C SER A 161 0.78 -9.03 2.94
N GLY A 162 0.08 -8.06 2.37
CA GLY A 162 0.36 -6.65 2.55
C GLY A 162 -0.05 -6.16 3.94
N ASP A 163 0.02 -4.86 4.14
CA ASP A 163 -0.33 -4.19 5.38
C ASP A 163 -1.57 -3.32 5.19
N LEU A 164 -2.28 -3.04 6.29
CA LEU A 164 -3.37 -2.06 6.30
C LEU A 164 -2.87 -0.77 6.94
N TYR A 165 -2.99 0.32 6.21
CA TYR A 165 -2.68 1.67 6.68
C TYR A 165 -3.99 2.40 6.98
N LEU A 166 -4.17 2.75 8.24
CA LEU A 166 -5.26 3.64 8.64
C LEU A 166 -4.75 5.07 8.66
N PHE A 167 -5.48 5.95 8.00
CA PHE A 167 -5.27 7.39 8.03
C PHE A 167 -6.34 7.99 8.91
N ILE A 168 -5.93 8.62 10.00
CA ILE A 168 -6.84 9.25 10.94
C ILE A 168 -7.11 10.65 10.43
N SER A 169 -8.39 11.01 10.36
CA SER A 169 -8.87 12.35 10.09
C SER A 169 -9.72 12.81 11.27
N ILE A 170 -9.44 14.00 11.78
CA ILE A 170 -10.23 14.58 12.88
C ILE A 170 -11.31 15.43 12.26
N ASP A 171 -12.56 15.12 12.58
CA ASP A 171 -13.69 15.90 12.10
C ASP A 171 -13.65 17.32 12.70
N SER A 172 -14.10 18.31 11.91
CA SER A 172 -14.19 19.68 12.38
C SER A 172 -15.16 19.79 13.55
N HIS A 173 -14.73 20.41 14.66
CA HIS A 173 -15.58 20.65 15.81
C HIS A 173 -16.36 21.97 15.65
N ASN A 174 -17.61 22.00 16.12
CA ASN A 174 -18.50 23.15 15.93
C ASN A 174 -18.02 24.44 16.67
N ILE A 175 -17.31 24.25 17.78
CA ILE A 175 -16.94 25.33 18.68
C ILE A 175 -15.44 25.57 18.67
N PHE A 176 -14.65 24.48 18.69
CA PHE A 176 -13.21 24.54 18.84
C PHE A 176 -12.49 24.31 17.51
N LYS A 177 -11.45 25.09 17.29
CA LYS A 177 -10.44 24.85 16.26
C LYS A 177 -9.17 24.35 16.94
N ARG A 178 -8.71 23.15 16.59
CA ARG A 178 -7.45 22.61 17.10
C ARG A 178 -6.30 22.98 16.17
N SER A 179 -5.23 23.48 16.74
CA SER A 179 -3.94 23.64 16.07
C SER A 179 -2.87 23.04 16.97
N GLU A 180 -2.32 21.89 16.55
CA GLU A 180 -1.37 21.10 17.33
C GLU A 180 -1.93 20.72 18.71
N GLU A 181 -1.33 21.24 19.80
CA GLU A 181 -1.73 20.98 21.18
C GLU A 181 -2.74 22.02 21.72
N ASN A 182 -3.00 23.09 20.96
CA ASN A 182 -3.83 24.21 21.40
C ASN A 182 -5.24 24.11 20.83
N LEU A 183 -6.22 24.52 21.64
CA LEU A 183 -7.60 24.72 21.24
C LEU A 183 -7.90 26.21 21.15
N TYR A 184 -8.49 26.61 20.06
CA TYR A 184 -8.93 27.96 19.79
C TYR A 184 -10.45 28.02 19.79
N TYR A 185 -10.98 29.03 20.52
CA TYR A 185 -12.40 29.33 20.58
C TYR A 185 -12.64 30.76 20.21
N GLU A 186 -13.55 31.05 19.31
CA GLU A 186 -13.97 32.39 18.94
C GLU A 186 -15.16 32.79 19.82
N LEU A 187 -14.92 33.62 20.83
CA LEU A 187 -15.94 34.12 21.76
C LEU A 187 -16.56 35.40 21.22
N PRO A 188 -17.85 35.41 20.82
CA PRO A 188 -18.55 36.61 20.44
C PRO A 188 -18.89 37.43 21.73
N ILE A 189 -18.34 38.60 21.84
CA ILE A 189 -18.66 39.55 22.95
C ILE A 189 -19.21 40.85 22.38
N THR A 190 -20.08 41.53 23.15
CA THR A 190 -20.60 42.84 22.76
C THR A 190 -19.56 43.93 23.03
N PHE A 191 -19.70 45.08 22.37
CA PHE A 191 -18.80 46.22 22.59
C PHE A 191 -18.84 46.71 24.04
N SER A 192 -20.03 46.71 24.67
CA SER A 192 -20.21 47.08 26.09
C SER A 192 -19.49 46.12 27.03
N ASP A 193 -19.56 44.83 26.77
CA ASP A 193 -18.87 43.80 27.56
C ASP A 193 -17.36 43.96 27.45
N ALA A 194 -16.86 44.26 26.24
CA ALA A 194 -15.43 44.51 26.03
C ALA A 194 -14.92 45.73 26.76
N ALA A 195 -15.77 46.79 26.87
CA ALA A 195 -15.40 48.06 27.52
C ALA A 195 -15.52 48.00 29.06
N LEU A 196 -16.52 47.33 29.58
CA LEU A 196 -16.82 47.27 31.02
C LEU A 196 -16.23 46.04 31.72
N GLY A 197 -15.80 45.07 30.97
CA GLY A 197 -15.38 43.77 31.46
C GLY A 197 -16.58 42.83 31.67
N THR A 198 -16.41 41.59 31.39
CA THR A 198 -17.41 40.55 31.61
C THR A 198 -16.77 39.23 31.99
N THR A 199 -17.52 38.37 32.63
CA THR A 199 -17.13 36.98 32.90
C THR A 199 -17.98 36.07 32.01
N VAL A 200 -17.34 35.25 31.18
CA VAL A 200 -18.02 34.36 30.26
C VAL A 200 -17.65 32.92 30.59
N GLU A 201 -18.63 32.04 30.64
CA GLU A 201 -18.42 30.63 30.79
C GLU A 201 -18.08 30.04 29.43
N VAL A 202 -16.92 29.35 29.31
CA VAL A 202 -16.46 28.70 28.13
C VAL A 202 -16.65 27.19 28.31
N PRO A 203 -17.25 26.47 27.35
CA PRO A 203 -17.35 25.02 27.40
C PRO A 203 -15.95 24.40 27.43
N SER A 204 -15.72 23.40 28.29
CA SER A 204 -14.43 22.71 28.47
C SER A 204 -14.58 21.18 28.28
#